data_b268491e4e9901891e993826574458d7
#
_entry.id   b268491e4e9901891e993826574458d7
#
_cell.length_a   1.000
_cell.length_b   1.000
_cell.length_c   1.000
_cell.angle_alpha   90.00
_cell.angle_beta   90.00
_cell.angle_gamma   90.00
#
_symmetry.space_group_name_H-M   'P 1'
#
loop_
_entity.id
_entity.type
_entity.pdbx_description
1 polymer ?
#
loop_
_entity_poly.entity_id
_entity_poly.type
_entity_poly.pdbx_seq_one_letter_code
_entity_poly.pdbx_strand_id
1 'polypeptide(L)'
;TDPVPYVAGASSYGSPFDSLQPWAGMVKSERTGGTMVAIPKFWYKLTQNGSGMTIQIADRAVKGYSVSPAHMDRGDGHGERDVVYIGRYHCNSSYKRGTGSPKTNMTRSSARANIHGLGSAIWQSDFAMRFTLWLLYIVEFADWNSQAKIGYGCSPSSSAFTMGYTDSMPYHTGTNQSSRATYGGTQYRNIEGLWDNVWDWCDGCYNDGNGLNIVLNPSK
;
A
#
# COMPACT_ATOMS: atom_id res chain seq x y z
N THR A 1 -15.79 -3.87 -19.74
CA THR A 1 -14.82 -3.02 -20.47
C THR A 1 -13.57 -2.94 -19.64
N ASP A 2 -12.43 -3.25 -20.22
CA ASP A 2 -11.16 -3.12 -19.54
C ASP A 2 -10.94 -1.64 -19.18
N PRO A 3 -10.58 -1.33 -17.94
CA PRO A 3 -10.38 0.04 -17.54
C PRO A 3 -9.19 0.64 -18.31
N VAL A 4 -9.36 1.87 -18.76
CA VAL A 4 -8.24 2.61 -19.35
C VAL A 4 -7.24 2.94 -18.24
N PRO A 5 -5.94 2.63 -18.41
CA PRO A 5 -4.92 2.96 -17.43
C PRO A 5 -4.93 4.46 -17.11
N TYR A 6 -4.92 4.78 -15.83
CA TYR A 6 -4.85 6.17 -15.38
C TYR A 6 -3.44 6.75 -15.58
N VAL A 7 -3.34 7.99 -16.02
CA VAL A 7 -2.08 8.73 -16.12
C VAL A 7 -2.07 9.81 -15.04
N ALA A 8 -1.19 9.68 -14.06
CA ALA A 8 -1.02 10.66 -12.99
C ALA A 8 -0.60 12.03 -13.55
N GLY A 9 -1.11 13.12 -12.98
CA GLY A 9 -0.82 14.48 -13.41
C GLY A 9 -1.55 14.96 -14.66
N ALA A 10 -2.46 14.17 -15.23
CA ALA A 10 -3.36 14.64 -16.26
C ALA A 10 -4.29 15.73 -15.69
N SER A 11 -4.65 16.71 -16.51
CA SER A 11 -5.47 17.86 -16.10
C SER A 11 -6.89 17.50 -15.61
N SER A 12 -7.36 16.30 -15.89
CA SER A 12 -8.58 15.72 -15.31
C SER A 12 -8.16 14.78 -14.19
N TYR A 13 -8.37 15.18 -12.97
CA TYR A 13 -7.98 14.44 -11.77
C TYR A 13 -8.86 13.22 -11.45
N GLY A 14 -9.58 12.68 -12.39
CA GLY A 14 -10.45 11.53 -12.20
C GLY A 14 -9.81 10.25 -12.73
N SER A 15 -9.77 9.22 -11.91
CA SER A 15 -9.51 7.84 -12.35
C SER A 15 -10.85 7.16 -12.67
N PRO A 16 -10.93 6.32 -13.70
CA PRO A 16 -12.13 5.51 -13.94
C PRO A 16 -12.46 4.57 -12.77
N PHE A 17 -11.51 4.36 -11.88
CA PHE A 17 -11.67 3.55 -10.66
C PHE A 17 -12.25 4.32 -9.47
N ASP A 18 -12.40 5.65 -9.54
CA ASP A 18 -12.88 6.46 -8.42
C ASP A 18 -14.31 6.14 -7.98
N SER A 19 -15.12 5.61 -8.88
CA SER A 19 -16.48 5.16 -8.60
C SER A 19 -16.61 3.64 -8.37
N LEU A 20 -15.50 2.90 -8.45
CA LEU A 20 -15.48 1.44 -8.33
C LEU A 20 -14.95 0.99 -6.98
N GLN A 21 -15.60 0.01 -6.37
CA GLN A 21 -15.02 -0.66 -5.20
C GLN A 21 -13.95 -1.67 -5.65
N PRO A 22 -12.86 -1.82 -4.87
CA PRO A 22 -12.60 -1.23 -3.55
C PRO A 22 -11.97 0.18 -3.57
N TRP A 23 -11.53 0.69 -4.72
CA TRP A 23 -10.80 1.96 -4.84
C TRP A 23 -11.58 3.17 -4.30
N ALA A 24 -12.88 3.25 -4.56
CA ALA A 24 -13.75 4.30 -4.04
C ALA A 24 -13.79 4.34 -2.50
N GLY A 25 -13.56 3.21 -1.86
CA GLY A 25 -13.55 3.08 -0.40
C GLY A 25 -12.19 3.31 0.26
N MET A 26 -11.14 3.60 -0.53
CA MET A 26 -9.81 3.89 0.02
C MET A 26 -9.74 5.32 0.58
N VAL A 27 -10.34 5.52 1.73
CA VAL A 27 -10.51 6.83 2.38
C VAL A 27 -9.67 6.96 3.65
N LYS A 28 -9.31 8.20 3.98
CA LYS A 28 -8.57 8.51 5.23
C LYS A 28 -9.44 8.28 6.45
N SER A 29 -8.86 7.77 7.52
CA SER A 29 -9.52 7.53 8.80
C SER A 29 -8.52 7.69 9.94
N GLU A 30 -8.89 8.48 10.95
CA GLU A 30 -8.09 8.59 12.17
C GLU A 30 -8.32 7.38 13.08
N ARG A 31 -7.23 6.76 13.52
CA ARG A 31 -7.23 5.55 14.33
C ARG A 31 -6.18 5.65 15.44
N THR A 32 -6.16 4.69 16.36
CA THR A 32 -5.17 4.62 17.44
C THR A 32 -3.73 4.67 16.91
N GLY A 33 -3.46 4.09 15.76
CA GLY A 33 -2.14 4.11 15.10
C GLY A 33 -1.82 5.41 14.35
N GLY A 34 -2.72 6.40 14.31
CA GLY A 34 -2.62 7.66 13.58
C GLY A 34 -3.52 7.70 12.34
N THR A 35 -3.16 8.54 11.37
CA THR A 35 -3.90 8.66 10.11
C THR A 35 -3.69 7.43 9.26
N MET A 36 -4.75 6.70 9.00
CA MET A 36 -4.77 5.48 8.22
C MET A 36 -5.57 5.65 6.93
N VAL A 37 -5.37 4.75 5.99
CA VAL A 37 -6.20 4.61 4.80
C VAL A 37 -6.93 3.27 4.88
N ALA A 38 -8.25 3.31 4.79
CA ALA A 38 -9.09 2.13 4.71
C ALA A 38 -8.90 1.43 3.37
N ILE A 39 -8.92 0.12 3.37
CA ILE A 39 -8.94 -0.70 2.16
C ILE A 39 -10.11 -1.67 2.32
N PRO A 40 -11.21 -1.49 1.55
CA PRO A 40 -12.33 -2.42 1.58
C PRO A 40 -11.93 -3.81 1.07
N LYS A 41 -12.60 -4.84 1.58
CA LYS A 41 -12.44 -6.21 1.13
C LYS A 41 -12.77 -6.35 -0.34
N PHE A 42 -11.96 -7.14 -1.04
CA PHE A 42 -12.18 -7.50 -2.42
C PHE A 42 -11.70 -8.93 -2.70
N TRP A 43 -12.10 -9.45 -3.84
CA TRP A 43 -11.67 -10.75 -4.35
C TRP A 43 -10.84 -10.56 -5.62
N TYR A 44 -9.90 -11.45 -5.84
CA TYR A 44 -9.03 -11.38 -7.00
C TYR A 44 -8.83 -12.75 -7.65
N LYS A 45 -8.49 -12.72 -8.92
CA LYS A 45 -8.08 -13.90 -9.69
C LYS A 45 -6.86 -13.56 -10.53
N LEU A 46 -5.86 -14.43 -10.47
CA LEU A 46 -4.69 -14.41 -11.33
C LEU A 46 -4.81 -15.55 -12.33
N THR A 47 -4.66 -15.26 -13.61
CA THR A 47 -4.67 -16.28 -14.67
C THR A 47 -3.43 -16.12 -15.52
N GLN A 48 -2.60 -17.17 -15.59
CA GLN A 48 -1.43 -17.20 -16.45
C GLN A 48 -1.89 -17.44 -17.90
N ASN A 49 -1.48 -16.59 -18.82
CA ASN A 49 -1.80 -16.66 -20.24
C ASN A 49 -0.49 -16.67 -21.06
N GLY A 50 0.08 -17.85 -21.29
CA GLY A 50 1.39 -17.94 -21.92
C GLY A 50 2.45 -17.20 -21.10
N SER A 51 3.12 -16.21 -21.70
CA SER A 51 4.08 -15.33 -21.01
C SER A 51 3.45 -14.16 -20.25
N GLY A 52 2.14 -13.95 -20.40
CA GLY A 52 1.39 -12.88 -19.76
C GLY A 52 0.56 -13.36 -18.57
N MET A 53 -0.01 -12.40 -17.85
CA MET A 53 -0.91 -12.66 -16.73
C MET A 53 -2.11 -11.73 -16.79
N THR A 54 -3.31 -12.28 -16.60
CA THR A 54 -4.53 -11.51 -16.40
C THR A 54 -4.80 -11.40 -14.91
N ILE A 55 -5.01 -10.18 -14.43
CA ILE A 55 -5.36 -9.87 -13.04
C ILE A 55 -6.77 -9.29 -13.03
N GLN A 56 -7.64 -9.89 -12.24
CA GLN A 56 -9.04 -9.49 -12.11
C GLN A 56 -9.37 -9.20 -10.65
N ILE A 57 -10.17 -8.15 -10.41
CA ILE A 57 -10.66 -7.77 -9.08
C ILE A 57 -12.18 -7.70 -9.11
N ALA A 58 -12.81 -8.14 -8.03
CA ALA A 58 -14.24 -8.06 -7.81
C ALA A 58 -14.54 -7.51 -6.41
N ASP A 59 -15.61 -6.72 -6.30
CA ASP A 59 -16.09 -6.13 -5.05
C ASP A 59 -16.95 -7.09 -4.20
N ARG A 60 -17.15 -8.29 -4.68
CA ARG A 60 -17.95 -9.34 -4.06
C ARG A 60 -17.38 -10.73 -4.35
N ALA A 61 -17.83 -11.71 -3.59
CA ALA A 61 -17.45 -13.11 -3.81
C ALA A 61 -17.89 -13.58 -5.21
N VAL A 62 -16.92 -14.10 -5.96
CA VAL A 62 -17.13 -14.68 -7.30
C VAL A 62 -16.48 -16.06 -7.32
N LYS A 63 -17.15 -17.03 -7.93
CA LYS A 63 -16.63 -18.40 -8.05
C LYS A 63 -15.25 -18.38 -8.76
N GLY A 64 -14.26 -18.99 -8.13
CA GLY A 64 -12.89 -19.06 -8.66
C GLY A 64 -12.02 -17.85 -8.36
N TYR A 65 -12.50 -16.90 -7.55
CA TYR A 65 -11.72 -15.80 -7.00
C TYR A 65 -11.35 -16.09 -5.55
N SER A 66 -10.20 -15.60 -5.13
CA SER A 66 -9.73 -15.64 -3.74
C SER A 66 -9.95 -14.29 -3.06
N VAL A 67 -10.20 -14.31 -1.77
CA VAL A 67 -10.18 -13.08 -0.95
C VAL A 67 -8.77 -12.49 -0.97
N SER A 68 -8.67 -11.16 -1.03
CA SER A 68 -7.38 -10.48 -0.99
C SER A 68 -6.58 -10.84 0.27
N PRO A 69 -5.23 -10.97 0.18
CA PRO A 69 -4.43 -11.56 1.26
C PRO A 69 -4.50 -10.85 2.59
N ALA A 70 -4.68 -9.53 2.61
CA ALA A 70 -4.81 -8.78 3.86
C ALA A 70 -6.18 -8.96 4.54
N HIS A 71 -7.21 -9.39 3.79
CA HIS A 71 -8.58 -9.52 4.29
C HIS A 71 -8.97 -10.95 4.69
N MET A 72 -8.26 -11.96 4.17
CA MET A 72 -8.54 -13.36 4.49
C MET A 72 -8.40 -13.64 6.00
N ASP A 73 -8.97 -14.74 6.47
CA ASP A 73 -8.63 -15.27 7.78
C ASP A 73 -7.14 -15.63 7.81
N ARG A 74 -6.40 -14.93 8.67
CA ARG A 74 -4.96 -15.05 8.76
C ARG A 74 -4.50 -15.95 9.91
N GLY A 75 -5.42 -16.61 10.59
CA GLY A 75 -5.16 -17.48 11.73
C GLY A 75 -4.75 -16.72 12.99
N ASP A 76 -5.07 -15.44 13.09
CA ASP A 76 -4.78 -14.59 14.25
C ASP A 76 -5.97 -14.43 15.21
N GLY A 77 -7.04 -15.19 14.97
CA GLY A 77 -8.25 -15.19 15.79
C GLY A 77 -9.28 -14.11 15.45
N HIS A 78 -9.01 -13.28 14.43
CA HIS A 78 -9.93 -12.21 14.03
C HIS A 78 -10.80 -12.57 12.81
N GLY A 79 -10.54 -13.72 12.17
CA GLY A 79 -11.26 -14.16 10.98
C GLY A 79 -11.04 -13.28 9.76
N GLU A 80 -11.93 -13.40 8.79
CA GLU A 80 -11.95 -12.57 7.58
C GLU A 80 -12.40 -11.15 7.91
N ARG A 81 -11.74 -10.13 7.29
CA ARG A 81 -11.97 -8.71 7.58
C ARG A 81 -12.64 -8.01 6.41
N ASP A 82 -13.68 -7.23 6.69
CA ASP A 82 -14.35 -6.41 5.67
C ASP A 82 -13.54 -5.17 5.27
N VAL A 83 -12.71 -4.68 6.19
CA VAL A 83 -11.83 -3.53 5.97
C VAL A 83 -10.51 -3.77 6.71
N VAL A 84 -9.41 -3.49 6.02
CA VAL A 84 -8.09 -3.39 6.65
C VAL A 84 -7.56 -1.97 6.50
N TYR A 85 -6.56 -1.60 7.28
CA TYR A 85 -6.02 -0.25 7.32
C TYR A 85 -4.51 -0.26 7.15
N ILE A 86 -4.00 0.66 6.30
CA ILE A 86 -2.57 0.94 6.20
C ILE A 86 -2.31 2.39 6.60
N GLY A 87 -1.12 2.69 7.12
CA GLY A 87 -0.74 4.07 7.42
C GLY A 87 -0.76 4.95 6.17
N ARG A 88 -1.36 6.16 6.29
CA ARG A 88 -1.21 7.20 5.26
C ARG A 88 0.25 7.58 5.08
N TYR A 89 1.00 7.67 6.16
CA TYR A 89 2.40 8.04 6.22
C TYR A 89 3.26 6.88 6.72
N HIS A 90 4.57 6.96 6.54
CA HIS A 90 5.50 6.15 7.34
C HIS A 90 5.31 6.44 8.82
N CYS A 91 5.86 5.61 9.71
CA CYS A 91 5.79 5.90 11.14
C CYS A 91 6.74 7.03 11.53
N ASN A 92 6.27 7.93 12.39
CA ASN A 92 7.07 9.00 12.99
C ASN A 92 7.86 8.50 14.22
N SER A 93 8.53 9.41 14.91
CA SER A 93 9.33 9.10 16.10
C SER A 93 8.58 8.38 17.22
N SER A 94 7.25 8.52 17.26
CA SER A 94 6.34 7.84 18.22
C SER A 94 5.77 6.54 17.65
N TYR A 95 6.28 6.06 16.53
CA TYR A 95 5.79 4.89 15.78
C TYR A 95 4.35 5.01 15.24
N LYS A 96 3.73 6.18 15.39
CA LYS A 96 2.41 6.48 14.84
C LYS A 96 2.49 6.95 13.39
N ARG A 97 1.42 6.74 12.64
CA ARG A 97 1.26 7.21 11.27
C ARG A 97 0.79 8.67 11.29
N GLY A 98 1.71 9.59 11.15
CA GLY A 98 1.45 11.04 11.22
C GLY A 98 2.56 11.81 10.55
N THR A 99 2.36 13.11 10.40
CA THR A 99 3.36 14.03 9.86
C THR A 99 4.61 14.12 10.75
N GLY A 100 5.64 14.76 10.27
CA GLY A 100 6.92 14.89 10.94
C GLY A 100 8.02 14.02 10.32
N SER A 101 9.17 13.93 10.96
CA SER A 101 10.27 13.13 10.45
C SER A 101 9.95 11.63 10.55
N PRO A 102 10.23 10.85 9.50
CA PRO A 102 10.05 9.41 9.57
C PRO A 102 11.02 8.78 10.57
N LYS A 103 10.59 7.71 11.23
CA LYS A 103 11.45 6.93 12.10
C LYS A 103 12.40 6.09 11.26
N THR A 104 13.70 6.32 11.44
CA THR A 104 14.76 5.59 10.73
C THR A 104 15.69 4.90 11.71
N ASN A 105 16.70 4.19 11.21
CA ASN A 105 17.76 3.54 12.01
C ASN A 105 17.20 2.58 13.08
N MET A 106 16.29 1.70 12.68
CA MET A 106 15.71 0.66 13.54
C MET A 106 15.84 -0.72 12.90
N THR A 107 15.94 -1.74 13.74
CA THR A 107 15.84 -3.13 13.28
C THR A 107 14.39 -3.52 13.01
N ARG A 108 14.17 -4.55 12.19
CA ARG A 108 12.83 -5.09 11.95
C ARG A 108 12.13 -5.53 13.24
N SER A 109 12.85 -6.22 14.12
CA SER A 109 12.30 -6.69 15.40
C SER A 109 11.90 -5.53 16.33
N SER A 110 12.69 -4.47 16.37
CA SER A 110 12.36 -3.26 17.13
C SER A 110 11.13 -2.54 16.54
N ALA A 111 11.07 -2.41 15.21
CA ALA A 111 9.91 -1.83 14.53
C ALA A 111 8.64 -2.63 14.85
N ARG A 112 8.69 -3.95 14.70
CA ARG A 112 7.58 -4.87 14.98
C ARG A 112 7.05 -4.74 16.41
N ALA A 113 7.95 -4.77 17.42
CA ALA A 113 7.58 -4.67 18.83
C ALA A 113 6.94 -3.31 19.17
N ASN A 114 7.54 -2.22 18.71
CA ASN A 114 7.05 -0.87 19.01
C ASN A 114 5.72 -0.55 18.30
N ILE A 115 5.56 -1.01 17.06
CA ILE A 115 4.30 -0.79 16.32
C ILE A 115 3.18 -1.61 16.95
N HIS A 116 3.44 -2.88 17.29
CA HIS A 116 2.43 -3.71 17.97
C HIS A 116 2.09 -3.20 19.38
N GLY A 117 3.05 -2.58 20.05
CA GLY A 117 2.85 -1.93 21.35
C GLY A 117 1.85 -0.77 21.35
N LEU A 118 1.45 -0.26 20.18
CA LEU A 118 0.40 0.76 20.05
C LEU A 118 -1.02 0.19 20.25
N GLY A 119 -1.20 -1.12 20.09
CA GLY A 119 -2.49 -1.78 20.29
C GLY A 119 -2.52 -3.20 19.72
N SER A 120 -3.33 -4.06 20.30
CA SER A 120 -3.42 -5.49 19.97
C SER A 120 -3.80 -5.79 18.51
N ALA A 121 -4.47 -4.87 17.83
CA ALA A 121 -4.85 -4.97 16.42
C ALA A 121 -3.92 -4.20 15.48
N ILE A 122 -2.78 -3.68 15.98
CA ILE A 122 -1.83 -2.87 15.20
C ILE A 122 -0.57 -3.70 14.97
N TRP A 123 -0.25 -3.90 13.70
CA TRP A 123 0.88 -4.71 13.25
C TRP A 123 1.77 -3.93 12.29
N GLN A 124 3.03 -4.34 12.18
CA GLN A 124 3.91 -3.85 11.12
C GLN A 124 3.33 -4.24 9.75
N SER A 125 3.49 -3.35 8.76
CA SER A 125 3.11 -3.65 7.37
C SER A 125 3.83 -4.91 6.90
N ASP A 126 3.07 -5.84 6.33
CA ASP A 126 3.57 -7.16 5.94
C ASP A 126 3.34 -7.46 4.45
N PHE A 127 3.85 -8.61 4.03
CA PHE A 127 3.73 -9.05 2.64
C PHE A 127 2.28 -9.15 2.17
N ALA A 128 1.36 -9.63 3.02
CA ALA A 128 -0.06 -9.73 2.65
C ALA A 128 -0.67 -8.36 2.34
N MET A 129 -0.36 -7.33 3.14
CA MET A 129 -0.78 -5.96 2.89
C MET A 129 -0.14 -5.39 1.63
N ARG A 130 1.16 -5.58 1.44
CA ARG A 130 1.88 -5.10 0.24
C ARG A 130 1.35 -5.74 -1.03
N PHE A 131 1.09 -7.03 -1.01
CA PHE A 131 0.52 -7.73 -2.17
C PHE A 131 -0.93 -7.29 -2.46
N THR A 132 -1.73 -7.02 -1.42
CA THR A 132 -3.08 -6.45 -1.57
C THR A 132 -3.04 -5.09 -2.26
N LEU A 133 -2.14 -4.20 -1.86
CA LEU A 133 -1.95 -2.89 -2.52
C LEU A 133 -1.42 -3.03 -3.95
N TRP A 134 -0.51 -3.96 -4.17
CA TRP A 134 0.01 -4.22 -5.51
C TRP A 134 -1.10 -4.66 -6.47
N LEU A 135 -2.01 -5.53 -6.05
CA LEU A 135 -3.16 -5.94 -6.85
C LEU A 135 -4.02 -4.74 -7.28
N LEU A 136 -4.28 -3.82 -6.35
CA LEU A 136 -5.05 -2.62 -6.63
C LEU A 136 -4.33 -1.69 -7.59
N TYR A 137 -3.05 -1.44 -7.35
CA TYR A 137 -2.23 -0.59 -8.21
C TYR A 137 -2.13 -1.14 -9.63
N ILE A 138 -1.79 -2.44 -9.78
CA ILE A 138 -1.53 -3.00 -11.11
C ILE A 138 -2.80 -3.08 -11.98
N VAL A 139 -3.97 -3.26 -11.37
CA VAL A 139 -5.24 -3.25 -12.10
C VAL A 139 -5.62 -1.83 -12.51
N GLU A 140 -5.33 -0.83 -11.67
CA GLU A 140 -5.64 0.57 -11.98
C GLU A 140 -4.71 1.17 -13.03
N PHE A 141 -3.42 0.91 -12.97
CA PHE A 141 -2.41 1.53 -13.83
C PHE A 141 -1.96 0.66 -15.01
N ALA A 142 -2.20 -0.65 -14.96
CA ALA A 142 -1.79 -1.64 -15.96
C ALA A 142 -0.29 -1.55 -16.35
N ASP A 143 0.56 -1.20 -15.39
CA ASP A 143 1.99 -1.04 -15.59
C ASP A 143 2.77 -1.41 -14.32
N TRP A 144 3.86 -2.16 -14.51
CA TRP A 144 4.77 -2.54 -13.42
C TRP A 144 5.62 -1.38 -12.91
N ASN A 145 5.84 -0.36 -13.73
CA ASN A 145 6.70 0.76 -13.42
C ASN A 145 5.92 1.89 -12.75
N SER A 146 5.69 1.76 -11.44
CA SER A 146 5.00 2.78 -10.64
C SER A 146 5.69 4.14 -10.67
N GLN A 147 7.02 4.17 -10.79
CA GLN A 147 7.78 5.41 -10.89
C GLN A 147 7.52 6.15 -12.21
N ALA A 148 7.32 5.41 -13.31
CA ALA A 148 6.95 6.02 -14.58
C ALA A 148 5.49 6.51 -14.59
N LYS A 149 4.59 5.81 -13.89
CA LYS A 149 3.16 6.13 -13.85
C LYS A 149 2.80 7.21 -12.85
N ILE A 150 3.36 7.16 -11.65
CA ILE A 150 3.05 8.10 -10.55
C ILE A 150 4.22 9.05 -10.31
N GLY A 151 5.45 8.56 -10.38
CA GLY A 151 6.64 9.38 -10.21
C GLY A 151 7.69 8.73 -9.31
N TYR A 152 8.90 9.28 -9.36
CA TYR A 152 10.01 8.82 -8.53
C TYR A 152 9.87 9.22 -7.06
N GLY A 153 9.05 10.24 -6.79
CA GLY A 153 8.97 10.85 -5.47
C GLY A 153 10.32 11.38 -5.02
N CYS A 154 10.60 11.29 -3.74
CA CYS A 154 11.88 11.66 -3.13
C CYS A 154 12.90 10.52 -3.10
N SER A 155 12.67 9.41 -3.78
CA SER A 155 13.60 8.26 -3.82
C SER A 155 15.03 8.57 -4.30
N PRO A 156 15.27 9.58 -5.17
CA PRO A 156 16.64 9.97 -5.53
C PRO A 156 17.38 10.76 -4.45
N SER A 157 16.71 11.22 -3.40
CA SER A 157 17.33 11.95 -2.30
C SER A 157 18.17 11.03 -1.41
N SER A 158 19.25 11.53 -0.88
CA SER A 158 20.05 10.88 0.16
C SER A 158 19.53 11.13 1.58
N SER A 159 18.54 12.00 1.74
CA SER A 159 17.96 12.39 3.02
C SER A 159 16.46 12.16 3.03
N ALA A 160 15.95 11.68 4.16
CA ALA A 160 14.52 11.51 4.35
C ALA A 160 13.81 12.86 4.45
N PHE A 161 12.63 12.94 3.82
CA PHE A 161 11.78 14.12 3.86
C PHE A 161 10.78 14.03 5.02
N THR A 162 10.42 15.19 5.56
CA THR A 162 9.34 15.29 6.54
C THR A 162 8.03 14.86 5.90
N MET A 163 7.32 13.93 6.52
CA MET A 163 6.05 13.41 6.02
C MET A 163 4.95 14.46 6.03
N GLY A 164 3.96 14.29 5.17
CA GLY A 164 2.92 15.28 4.88
C GLY A 164 3.19 16.08 3.62
N TYR A 165 4.25 15.75 2.87
CA TYR A 165 4.62 16.45 1.65
C TYR A 165 3.62 16.22 0.50
N THR A 166 2.70 15.28 0.63
CA THR A 166 1.64 15.04 -0.35
C THR A 166 0.27 15.54 0.11
N ASP A 167 0.16 16.24 1.24
CA ASP A 167 -1.12 16.63 1.82
C ASP A 167 -1.92 17.60 0.94
N SER A 168 -1.25 18.38 0.10
CA SER A 168 -1.87 19.26 -0.88
C SER A 168 -2.19 18.61 -2.21
N MET A 169 -1.81 17.34 -2.40
CA MET A 169 -2.05 16.62 -3.65
C MET A 169 -3.45 16.02 -3.70
N PRO A 170 -4.00 15.80 -4.91
CA PRO A 170 -5.19 14.98 -5.07
C PRO A 170 -5.02 13.61 -4.43
N TYR A 171 -6.05 13.14 -3.73
CA TYR A 171 -6.00 11.97 -2.85
C TYR A 171 -5.61 10.65 -3.52
N HIS A 172 -5.81 10.51 -4.80
CA HIS A 172 -5.62 9.24 -5.53
C HIS A 172 -4.44 9.25 -6.50
N THR A 173 -3.75 10.38 -6.62
CA THR A 173 -2.65 10.52 -7.57
C THR A 173 -1.43 11.14 -6.92
N GLY A 174 -0.26 10.67 -7.30
CA GLY A 174 0.99 11.34 -7.03
C GLY A 174 1.29 12.39 -8.09
N THR A 175 2.39 13.11 -7.92
CA THR A 175 2.93 13.89 -8.99
C THR A 175 3.55 12.98 -10.03
N ASN A 176 3.20 13.19 -11.29
CA ASN A 176 3.97 12.65 -12.40
C ASN A 176 5.29 13.44 -12.50
N GLN A 177 6.27 13.04 -11.71
CA GLN A 177 7.60 13.65 -11.78
C GLN A 177 8.52 12.73 -12.58
N SER A 178 8.70 13.09 -13.83
CA SER A 178 9.61 12.40 -14.77
C SER A 178 11.08 12.77 -14.55
N SER A 179 11.38 13.76 -13.69
CA SER A 179 12.73 14.24 -13.49
C SER A 179 13.23 14.00 -12.07
N ARG A 180 14.40 13.38 -11.98
CA ARG A 180 15.15 13.26 -10.71
C ARG A 180 15.64 14.59 -10.14
N ALA A 181 15.60 15.67 -10.93
CA ALA A 181 16.05 17.00 -10.52
C ALA A 181 15.02 17.73 -9.64
N THR A 182 13.76 17.32 -9.67
CA THR A 182 12.70 17.93 -8.88
C THR A 182 12.08 16.86 -8.00
N TYR A 183 12.38 16.90 -6.71
CA TYR A 183 11.84 15.96 -5.73
C TYR A 183 10.40 16.36 -5.38
N GLY A 184 9.47 15.49 -5.71
CA GLY A 184 8.10 15.58 -5.21
C GLY A 184 7.73 14.28 -4.56
N GLY A 185 6.77 14.30 -3.65
CA GLY A 185 6.28 13.09 -3.01
C GLY A 185 5.45 12.25 -3.98
N THR A 186 5.33 10.97 -3.69
CA THR A 186 4.37 10.09 -4.35
C THR A 186 3.18 9.85 -3.43
N GLN A 187 2.02 9.77 -4.03
CA GLN A 187 0.80 9.38 -3.33
C GLN A 187 0.01 8.39 -4.19
N TYR A 188 -0.38 7.29 -3.61
CA TYR A 188 -1.31 6.35 -4.22
C TYR A 188 -2.52 6.19 -3.31
N ARG A 189 -3.69 6.62 -3.77
CA ARG A 189 -4.96 6.47 -3.06
C ARG A 189 -4.87 6.85 -1.59
N ASN A 190 -4.47 8.10 -1.32
CA ASN A 190 -4.22 8.64 0.03
C ASN A 190 -3.01 8.08 0.77
N ILE A 191 -2.26 7.13 0.23
CA ILE A 191 -1.08 6.57 0.87
C ILE A 191 0.16 7.30 0.34
N GLU A 192 0.87 7.97 1.25
CA GLU A 192 2.10 8.69 0.94
C GLU A 192 3.30 7.75 0.96
N GLY A 193 4.16 7.84 -0.05
CA GLY A 193 5.47 7.23 -0.01
C GLY A 193 5.51 5.71 -0.06
N LEU A 194 4.64 5.04 -0.84
CA LEU A 194 4.66 3.57 -0.94
C LEU A 194 5.98 2.99 -1.43
N TRP A 195 6.78 3.76 -2.17
CA TRP A 195 8.09 3.34 -2.73
C TRP A 195 9.12 4.47 -2.69
N ASP A 196 8.87 5.54 -1.95
CA ASP A 196 9.81 6.65 -1.81
C ASP A 196 10.12 6.98 -0.35
N ASN A 197 10.94 8.00 -0.12
CA ASN A 197 11.33 8.59 1.15
C ASN A 197 12.27 7.71 2.00
N VAL A 198 11.79 6.60 2.54
CA VAL A 198 12.58 5.71 3.39
C VAL A 198 12.34 4.24 3.02
N TRP A 199 13.31 3.40 3.33
CA TRP A 199 13.15 1.95 3.21
C TRP A 199 12.19 1.43 4.28
N ASP A 200 11.23 0.63 3.85
CA ASP A 200 10.28 -0.02 4.74
C ASP A 200 10.68 -1.43 5.10
N TRP A 201 10.65 -1.75 6.37
CA TRP A 201 10.64 -3.14 6.79
C TRP A 201 9.31 -3.79 6.41
N CYS A 202 9.36 -4.84 5.62
CA CYS A 202 8.20 -5.68 5.32
C CYS A 202 8.22 -6.90 6.24
N ASP A 203 7.15 -7.11 6.99
CA ASP A 203 7.00 -8.31 7.82
C ASP A 203 6.32 -9.45 7.03
N GLY A 204 6.19 -10.62 7.64
CA GLY A 204 5.50 -11.76 7.04
C GLY A 204 6.21 -12.40 5.84
N CYS A 205 7.50 -12.10 5.60
CA CYS A 205 8.29 -12.80 4.60
C CYS A 205 9.76 -12.92 5.03
N TYR A 206 10.36 -14.07 4.72
CA TYR A 206 11.80 -14.32 4.95
C TYR A 206 12.32 -15.40 4.01
N ASN A 207 13.63 -15.41 3.81
CA ASN A 207 14.32 -16.45 3.07
C ASN A 207 15.11 -17.32 4.08
N ASP A 208 14.93 -18.62 4.03
CA ASP A 208 15.61 -19.60 4.90
C ASP A 208 16.73 -20.38 4.18
N GLY A 209 17.09 -19.98 2.98
CA GLY A 209 18.06 -20.67 2.14
C GLY A 209 17.44 -21.71 1.20
N ASN A 210 16.21 -22.15 1.45
CA ASN A 210 15.46 -23.07 0.60
C ASN A 210 14.43 -22.32 -0.30
N GLY A 211 14.16 -21.07 0.04
CA GLY A 211 13.22 -20.24 -0.72
C GLY A 211 12.56 -19.15 0.11
N LEU A 212 11.67 -18.41 -0.53
CA LEU A 212 10.88 -17.37 0.10
C LEU A 212 9.71 -18.00 0.87
N ASN A 213 9.67 -17.75 2.16
CA ASN A 213 8.59 -18.15 3.05
C ASN A 213 7.65 -16.97 3.29
N ILE A 214 6.35 -17.18 3.17
CA ILE A 214 5.31 -16.20 3.45
C ILE A 214 4.55 -16.62 4.71
N VAL A 215 4.54 -15.75 5.71
CA VAL A 215 3.82 -15.93 6.97
C VAL A 215 2.59 -15.04 6.93
N LEU A 216 1.42 -15.65 6.89
CA LEU A 216 0.15 -14.90 6.82
C LEU A 216 -0.30 -14.38 8.18
N ASN A 217 -0.02 -15.12 9.25
CA ASN A 217 -0.39 -14.70 10.60
C ASN A 217 0.54 -13.61 11.12
N PRO A 218 0.07 -12.38 11.35
CA PRO A 218 0.91 -11.26 11.77
C PRO A 218 1.47 -11.40 13.18
N SER A 219 0.97 -12.35 13.98
CA SER A 219 1.46 -12.62 15.34
C SER A 219 2.65 -13.58 15.39
N LYS A 220 3.08 -14.15 14.23
CA LYS A 220 4.14 -15.18 14.14
C LYS A 220 5.47 -14.64 13.63
#